data_f6c935049175be0c969a1f07c15cc9fe
#
_entry.id   f6c935049175be0c969a1f07c15cc9fe
#
_cell.length_a   1.000
_cell.length_b   1.000
_cell.length_c   1.000
_cell.angle_alpha   90.00
_cell.angle_beta   90.00
_cell.angle_gamma   90.00
#
_symmetry.space_group_name_H-M   'P 1'
#
loop_
_entity.id
_entity.type
_entity.pdbx_description
1 polymer ?
#
loop_
_entity_poly.entity_id
_entity_poly.type
_entity_poly.pdbx_seq_one_letter_code
_entity_poly.pdbx_strand_id
1 'polypeptide(L)'
;MKTIHTLSIAAAIAFSIAGCKGPQGITAEQRGEVEIIELCSGEDYTSDGETFRATATGTSLSSEAAKKMARSNADAALAKSISTTMEIVGDNYVSSTKFNGKEEITETFNDMAKTIVSQELRGAVTICNKLTQKPDGSFKYYIAIELSGEQIAQAYNERLSQDERIKADYNYDNFKKTFDEEMERRRNE
;
A
#
# COMPACT_ATOMS: atom_id res chain seq x y z
N MET A 1 12.66 19.40 87.48
CA MET A 1 11.57 19.29 86.53
C MET A 1 12.24 19.11 85.12
N LYS A 2 12.18 17.92 84.58
CA LYS A 2 12.88 17.55 83.30
C LYS A 2 11.86 17.53 82.22
N THR A 3 12.02 18.40 81.20
CA THR A 3 11.23 18.41 79.98
C THR A 3 11.85 17.46 78.96
N ILE A 4 11.07 16.48 78.51
CA ILE A 4 11.43 15.48 77.58
C ILE A 4 10.97 16.00 76.21
N HIS A 5 11.93 16.28 75.29
CA HIS A 5 11.63 16.57 73.86
C HIS A 5 11.52 15.27 73.07
N THR A 6 10.34 14.99 72.56
CA THR A 6 10.11 13.90 71.66
C THR A 6 10.46 14.37 70.19
N LEU A 7 11.46 13.72 69.65
CA LEU A 7 11.90 13.95 68.25
C LEU A 7 11.10 13.04 67.36
N SER A 8 10.21 13.62 66.52
CA SER A 8 9.49 12.89 65.50
C SER A 8 10.34 12.80 64.21
N ILE A 9 10.78 11.58 63.89
CA ILE A 9 11.48 11.29 62.61
C ILE A 9 10.42 10.97 61.54
N ALA A 10 10.21 11.88 60.59
CA ALA A 10 9.41 11.63 59.42
C ALA A 10 10.27 10.92 58.39
N ALA A 11 10.02 9.64 58.17
CA ALA A 11 10.65 8.86 57.08
C ALA A 11 9.98 9.17 55.77
N ALA A 12 10.65 9.93 54.88
CA ALA A 12 10.24 10.16 53.52
C ALA A 12 10.60 8.93 52.68
N ILE A 13 9.59 8.15 52.26
CA ILE A 13 9.75 7.03 51.33
C ILE A 13 9.78 7.63 49.92
N ALA A 14 10.97 7.74 49.32
CA ALA A 14 11.14 8.09 47.93
C ALA A 14 10.78 6.87 47.06
N PHE A 15 9.62 6.93 46.39
CA PHE A 15 9.21 5.95 45.39
C PHE A 15 10.00 6.21 44.10
N SER A 16 11.06 5.44 43.91
CA SER A 16 11.82 5.43 42.65
C SER A 16 10.99 4.72 41.57
N ILE A 17 10.35 5.47 40.69
CA ILE A 17 9.70 4.92 39.51
C ILE A 17 10.83 4.51 38.52
N ALA A 18 11.27 3.26 38.60
CA ALA A 18 12.10 2.66 37.57
C ALA A 18 11.24 2.46 36.30
N GLY A 19 11.23 3.45 35.42
CA GLY A 19 10.67 3.33 34.10
C GLY A 19 11.41 2.23 33.32
N CYS A 20 10.79 1.08 33.09
CA CYS A 20 11.29 0.10 32.17
C CYS A 20 11.36 0.74 30.78
N LYS A 21 12.55 1.17 30.35
CA LYS A 21 12.82 1.41 28.92
C LYS A 21 12.71 0.05 28.24
N GLY A 22 11.69 -0.13 27.38
CA GLY A 22 11.63 -1.27 26.48
C GLY A 22 12.93 -1.35 25.65
N PRO A 23 13.25 -2.52 25.07
CA PRO A 23 14.46 -2.68 24.28
C PRO A 23 14.44 -1.66 23.13
N GLN A 24 15.33 -0.67 23.18
CA GLN A 24 15.56 0.24 22.08
C GLN A 24 16.18 -0.58 20.95
N GLY A 25 15.46 -0.69 19.81
CA GLY A 25 16.01 -1.32 18.63
C GLY A 25 17.34 -0.67 18.25
N ILE A 26 18.31 -1.47 17.85
CA ILE A 26 19.61 -1.00 17.36
C ILE A 26 19.35 -0.22 16.08
N THR A 27 19.83 1.03 15.99
CA THR A 27 19.68 1.87 14.79
C THR A 27 20.56 1.35 13.64
N ALA A 28 20.26 1.79 12.41
CA ALA A 28 21.03 1.42 11.21
C ALA A 28 22.53 1.81 11.38
N GLU A 29 22.81 3.00 11.89
CA GLU A 29 24.17 3.49 12.12
C GLU A 29 24.94 2.63 13.14
N GLN A 30 24.27 2.14 14.18
CA GLN A 30 24.87 1.24 15.16
C GLN A 30 25.25 -0.13 14.57
N ARG A 31 24.63 -0.50 13.44
CA ARG A 31 24.97 -1.70 12.65
C ARG A 31 26.00 -1.42 11.55
N GLY A 32 26.44 -0.16 11.40
CA GLY A 32 27.33 0.25 10.32
C GLY A 32 26.63 0.37 8.96
N GLU A 33 25.30 0.47 8.98
CA GLU A 33 24.46 0.66 7.79
C GLU A 33 24.28 2.15 7.52
N VAL A 34 24.13 2.52 6.26
CA VAL A 34 23.82 3.90 5.84
C VAL A 34 22.41 3.91 5.26
N GLU A 35 21.55 4.74 5.83
CA GLU A 35 20.22 4.95 5.27
C GLU A 35 20.32 5.66 3.91
N ILE A 36 19.68 5.09 2.90
CA ILE A 36 19.62 5.65 1.54
C ILE A 36 18.23 6.21 1.30
N ILE A 37 18.14 7.53 1.12
CA ILE A 37 16.91 8.18 0.69
C ILE A 37 16.83 8.10 -0.84
N GLU A 38 15.88 7.32 -1.36
CA GLU A 38 15.62 7.25 -2.79
C GLU A 38 14.60 8.32 -3.21
N LEU A 39 14.82 8.94 -4.37
CA LEU A 39 13.90 9.96 -4.90
C LEU A 39 12.56 9.32 -5.32
N CYS A 40 11.46 10.02 -5.10
CA CYS A 40 10.10 9.54 -5.38
C CYS A 40 9.76 8.20 -4.69
N SER A 41 10.25 8.00 -3.46
CA SER A 41 9.97 6.84 -2.62
C SER A 41 9.64 7.26 -1.18
N GLY A 42 9.24 6.32 -0.33
CA GLY A 42 8.84 6.57 1.05
C GLY A 42 7.32 6.58 1.22
N GLU A 43 6.85 6.92 2.42
CA GLU A 43 5.45 6.82 2.84
C GLU A 43 4.48 7.58 1.94
N ASP A 44 4.87 8.78 1.46
CA ASP A 44 4.05 9.62 0.56
C ASP A 44 3.73 8.94 -0.78
N TYR A 45 4.53 7.93 -1.17
CA TYR A 45 4.41 7.23 -2.45
C TYR A 45 4.01 5.76 -2.28
N THR A 46 3.60 5.38 -1.09
CA THR A 46 3.05 4.04 -0.78
C THR A 46 1.54 4.06 -0.97
N SER A 47 0.96 2.93 -1.42
CA SER A 47 -0.50 2.78 -1.50
C SER A 47 -1.13 2.96 -0.12
N ASP A 48 -2.30 3.59 -0.10
CA ASP A 48 -3.11 3.79 1.11
C ASP A 48 -4.48 3.12 0.98
N GLY A 49 -5.40 3.40 1.92
CA GLY A 49 -6.76 2.85 1.91
C GLY A 49 -7.65 3.34 0.76
N GLU A 50 -7.23 4.33 -0.03
CA GLU A 50 -8.03 4.95 -1.09
C GLU A 50 -7.35 4.90 -2.46
N THR A 51 -6.01 4.79 -2.50
CA THR A 51 -5.21 5.01 -3.70
C THR A 51 -4.15 3.94 -3.87
N PHE A 52 -4.08 3.35 -5.04
CA PHE A 52 -2.96 2.51 -5.45
C PHE A 52 -1.79 3.38 -5.90
N ARG A 53 -0.60 3.14 -5.39
CA ARG A 53 0.63 3.82 -5.82
C ARG A 53 1.71 2.82 -6.18
N ALA A 54 2.58 3.22 -7.09
CA ALA A 54 3.76 2.46 -7.44
C ALA A 54 4.92 3.39 -7.78
N THR A 55 6.10 3.02 -7.31
CA THR A 55 7.34 3.70 -7.61
C THR A 55 8.24 2.81 -8.46
N ALA A 56 9.01 3.42 -9.35
CA ALA A 56 9.96 2.68 -10.16
C ALA A 56 11.11 3.58 -10.65
N THR A 57 12.14 2.94 -11.15
CA THR A 57 13.26 3.62 -11.80
C THR A 57 13.58 3.01 -13.15
N GLY A 58 14.20 3.82 -14.00
CA GLY A 58 14.77 3.37 -15.28
C GLY A 58 16.16 4.00 -15.47
N THR A 59 17.10 3.25 -15.98
CA THR A 59 18.46 3.71 -16.25
C THR A 59 18.86 3.44 -17.70
N SER A 60 19.39 4.46 -18.39
CA SER A 60 19.82 4.34 -19.79
C SER A 60 20.85 5.43 -20.11
N LEU A 61 21.62 5.24 -21.20
CA LEU A 61 22.44 6.30 -21.78
C LEU A 61 21.59 7.40 -22.48
N SER A 62 20.33 7.10 -22.78
CA SER A 62 19.35 8.08 -23.29
C SER A 62 18.37 8.44 -22.20
N SER A 63 18.19 9.75 -21.94
CA SER A 63 17.21 10.22 -20.96
C SER A 63 15.78 9.81 -21.31
N GLU A 64 15.42 9.81 -22.58
CA GLU A 64 14.08 9.37 -23.03
C GLU A 64 13.87 7.87 -22.84
N ALA A 65 14.90 7.04 -23.07
CA ALA A 65 14.81 5.62 -22.82
C ALA A 65 14.71 5.34 -21.31
N ALA A 66 15.45 6.08 -20.46
CA ALA A 66 15.33 5.98 -18.99
C ALA A 66 13.90 6.31 -18.51
N LYS A 67 13.29 7.38 -19.04
CA LYS A 67 11.89 7.76 -18.73
C LYS A 67 10.89 6.68 -19.12
N LYS A 68 11.00 6.16 -20.37
CA LYS A 68 10.11 5.10 -20.86
C LYS A 68 10.22 3.83 -20.00
N MET A 69 11.44 3.44 -19.66
CA MET A 69 11.71 2.27 -18.84
C MET A 69 11.10 2.44 -17.43
N ALA A 70 11.33 3.59 -16.78
CA ALA A 70 10.77 3.88 -15.47
C ALA A 70 9.24 3.85 -15.49
N ARG A 71 8.60 4.48 -16.49
CA ARG A 71 7.13 4.46 -16.64
C ARG A 71 6.61 3.04 -16.84
N SER A 72 7.20 2.26 -17.73
CA SER A 72 6.80 0.87 -17.96
C SER A 72 6.94 0.00 -16.70
N ASN A 73 8.01 0.19 -15.94
CA ASN A 73 8.22 -0.51 -14.68
C ASN A 73 7.18 -0.11 -13.62
N ALA A 74 6.85 1.19 -13.52
CA ALA A 74 5.83 1.69 -12.61
C ALA A 74 4.43 1.17 -12.97
N ASP A 75 4.06 1.20 -14.27
CA ASP A 75 2.79 0.66 -14.75
C ASP A 75 2.68 -0.84 -14.44
N ALA A 76 3.75 -1.62 -14.63
CA ALA A 76 3.77 -3.05 -14.32
C ALA A 76 3.63 -3.32 -12.80
N ALA A 77 4.30 -2.53 -11.98
CA ALA A 77 4.19 -2.63 -10.52
C ALA A 77 2.78 -2.28 -10.02
N LEU A 78 2.19 -1.20 -10.56
CA LEU A 78 0.83 -0.77 -10.24
C LEU A 78 -0.19 -1.82 -10.67
N ALA A 79 -0.07 -2.34 -11.90
CA ALA A 79 -0.92 -3.41 -12.41
C ALA A 79 -0.90 -4.65 -11.52
N LYS A 80 0.29 -5.07 -11.11
CA LYS A 80 0.46 -6.22 -10.20
C LYS A 80 -0.23 -5.97 -8.85
N SER A 81 -0.03 -4.78 -8.26
CA SER A 81 -0.64 -4.40 -6.99
C SER A 81 -2.16 -4.47 -7.07
N ILE A 82 -2.77 -3.84 -8.09
CA ILE A 82 -4.22 -3.84 -8.31
C ILE A 82 -4.73 -5.27 -8.55
N SER A 83 -4.07 -6.05 -9.41
CA SER A 83 -4.50 -7.43 -9.72
C SER A 83 -4.50 -8.30 -8.48
N THR A 84 -3.45 -8.23 -7.64
CA THR A 84 -3.38 -8.99 -6.38
C THR A 84 -4.49 -8.58 -5.41
N THR A 85 -4.77 -7.27 -5.27
CA THR A 85 -5.88 -6.79 -4.45
C THR A 85 -7.21 -7.33 -4.94
N MET A 86 -7.46 -7.25 -6.24
CA MET A 86 -8.73 -7.67 -6.82
C MET A 86 -8.94 -9.19 -6.79
N GLU A 87 -7.88 -9.99 -6.87
CA GLU A 87 -7.92 -11.43 -6.65
C GLU A 87 -8.41 -11.74 -5.22
N ILE A 88 -7.83 -11.10 -4.20
CA ILE A 88 -8.23 -11.27 -2.80
C ILE A 88 -9.67 -10.78 -2.58
N VAL A 89 -10.04 -9.62 -3.14
CA VAL A 89 -11.41 -9.08 -3.07
C VAL A 89 -12.40 -10.06 -3.72
N GLY A 90 -12.08 -10.59 -4.90
CA GLY A 90 -12.91 -11.58 -5.60
C GLY A 90 -13.15 -12.83 -4.76
N ASP A 91 -12.09 -13.41 -4.25
CA ASP A 91 -12.16 -14.62 -3.40
C ASP A 91 -13.01 -14.38 -2.14
N ASN A 92 -12.79 -13.27 -1.43
CA ASN A 92 -13.52 -12.92 -0.22
C ASN A 92 -15.00 -12.63 -0.52
N TYR A 93 -15.30 -11.90 -1.59
CA TYR A 93 -16.65 -11.56 -2.00
C TYR A 93 -17.44 -12.82 -2.42
N VAL A 94 -16.86 -13.67 -3.28
CA VAL A 94 -17.49 -14.92 -3.73
C VAL A 94 -17.69 -15.89 -2.57
N SER A 95 -16.71 -15.97 -1.66
CA SER A 95 -16.80 -16.80 -0.46
C SER A 95 -17.95 -16.37 0.45
N SER A 96 -18.16 -15.07 0.65
CA SER A 96 -19.18 -14.49 1.53
C SER A 96 -20.59 -14.45 0.89
N THR A 97 -20.68 -14.55 -0.43
CA THR A 97 -21.95 -14.46 -1.18
C THR A 97 -22.49 -15.85 -1.54
N LYS A 98 -23.82 -15.96 -1.64
CA LYS A 98 -24.49 -17.22 -2.00
C LYS A 98 -24.56 -17.40 -3.53
N PHE A 99 -23.42 -17.54 -4.17
CA PHE A 99 -23.37 -17.88 -5.59
C PHE A 99 -23.52 -19.39 -5.82
N ASN A 100 -24.19 -19.77 -6.91
CA ASN A 100 -24.13 -21.10 -7.46
C ASN A 100 -22.89 -21.21 -8.36
N GLY A 101 -22.07 -22.27 -8.21
CA GLY A 101 -20.85 -22.45 -9.02
C GLY A 101 -19.74 -21.45 -8.65
N LYS A 102 -19.40 -21.33 -7.36
CA LYS A 102 -18.42 -20.37 -6.85
C LYS A 102 -17.07 -20.39 -7.58
N GLU A 103 -16.59 -21.57 -7.98
CA GLU A 103 -15.33 -21.72 -8.71
C GLU A 103 -15.36 -20.98 -10.05
N GLU A 104 -16.43 -21.19 -10.86
CA GLU A 104 -16.62 -20.48 -12.13
C GLU A 104 -16.75 -18.96 -11.95
N ILE A 105 -17.41 -18.51 -10.87
CA ILE A 105 -17.54 -17.09 -10.55
C ILE A 105 -16.19 -16.50 -10.18
N THR A 106 -15.38 -17.17 -9.36
CA THR A 106 -14.01 -16.73 -9.03
C THR A 106 -13.13 -16.62 -10.28
N GLU A 107 -13.16 -17.59 -11.19
CA GLU A 107 -12.45 -17.53 -12.46
C GLU A 107 -12.90 -16.31 -13.29
N THR A 108 -14.21 -16.03 -13.32
CA THR A 108 -14.77 -14.85 -14.01
C THR A 108 -14.25 -13.54 -13.43
N PHE A 109 -14.17 -13.41 -12.11
CA PHE A 109 -13.57 -12.26 -11.44
C PHE A 109 -12.11 -12.06 -11.85
N ASN A 110 -11.31 -13.13 -11.85
CA ASN A 110 -9.90 -13.10 -12.19
C ASN A 110 -9.66 -12.75 -13.66
N ASP A 111 -10.51 -13.21 -14.58
CA ASP A 111 -10.41 -12.86 -15.99
C ASP A 111 -10.83 -11.41 -16.27
N MET A 112 -11.83 -10.90 -15.55
CA MET A 112 -12.20 -9.48 -15.60
C MET A 112 -11.06 -8.59 -15.12
N ALA A 113 -10.32 -9.00 -14.07
CA ALA A 113 -9.20 -8.27 -13.52
C ALA A 113 -8.18 -7.87 -14.58
N LYS A 114 -7.76 -8.81 -15.41
CA LYS A 114 -6.76 -8.58 -16.47
C LYS A 114 -7.18 -7.48 -17.44
N THR A 115 -8.46 -7.48 -17.82
CA THR A 115 -8.99 -6.50 -18.78
C THR A 115 -9.20 -5.13 -18.15
N ILE A 116 -9.80 -5.07 -16.95
CA ILE A 116 -10.10 -3.84 -16.23
C ILE A 116 -8.78 -3.12 -15.87
N VAL A 117 -7.83 -3.83 -15.25
CA VAL A 117 -6.54 -3.25 -14.88
C VAL A 117 -5.82 -2.67 -16.09
N SER A 118 -5.78 -3.40 -17.21
CA SER A 118 -5.15 -2.91 -18.45
C SER A 118 -5.83 -1.65 -19.03
N GLN A 119 -7.14 -1.49 -18.84
CA GLN A 119 -7.88 -0.31 -19.29
C GLN A 119 -7.65 0.89 -18.34
N GLU A 120 -7.79 0.66 -17.04
CA GLU A 120 -7.73 1.71 -16.03
C GLU A 120 -6.31 2.27 -15.81
N LEU A 121 -5.26 1.46 -16.03
CA LEU A 121 -3.88 1.94 -16.00
C LEU A 121 -3.60 3.16 -16.89
N ARG A 122 -4.39 3.39 -17.92
CA ARG A 122 -4.28 4.58 -18.78
C ARG A 122 -4.64 5.86 -18.03
N GLY A 123 -5.42 5.75 -16.96
CA GLY A 123 -5.78 6.85 -16.05
C GLY A 123 -4.75 7.12 -14.95
N ALA A 124 -3.70 6.29 -14.84
CA ALA A 124 -2.69 6.48 -13.80
C ALA A 124 -1.91 7.78 -14.00
N VAL A 125 -1.90 8.63 -12.97
CA VAL A 125 -1.26 9.93 -12.97
C VAL A 125 0.14 9.86 -12.34
N THR A 126 1.05 10.72 -12.83
CA THR A 126 2.39 10.84 -12.25
C THR A 126 2.35 11.85 -11.11
N ILE A 127 2.71 11.42 -9.90
CA ILE A 127 2.73 12.24 -8.68
C ILE A 127 4.13 12.70 -8.29
N CYS A 128 5.16 12.00 -8.75
CA CYS A 128 6.56 12.43 -8.60
C CYS A 128 7.37 11.98 -9.80
N ASN A 129 8.31 12.83 -10.24
CA ASN A 129 9.35 12.41 -11.17
C ASN A 129 10.64 13.19 -10.96
N LYS A 130 11.78 12.55 -11.12
CA LYS A 130 13.10 13.14 -11.05
C LYS A 130 14.03 12.48 -12.08
N LEU A 131 14.85 13.29 -12.74
CA LEU A 131 15.90 12.83 -13.64
C LEU A 131 17.26 13.17 -13.05
N THR A 132 18.14 12.21 -12.97
CA THR A 132 19.54 12.41 -12.55
C THR A 132 20.49 11.89 -13.62
N GLN A 133 21.71 12.41 -13.63
CA GLN A 133 22.80 11.88 -14.46
C GLN A 133 23.88 11.31 -13.54
N LYS A 134 24.32 10.09 -13.83
CA LYS A 134 25.37 9.41 -13.10
C LYS A 134 26.76 9.83 -13.61
N PRO A 135 27.83 9.61 -12.83
CA PRO A 135 29.19 9.93 -13.27
C PRO A 135 29.63 9.21 -14.54
N ASP A 136 29.03 8.06 -14.86
CA ASP A 136 29.28 7.28 -16.08
C ASP A 136 28.57 7.86 -17.31
N GLY A 137 27.85 8.98 -17.17
CA GLY A 137 27.09 9.65 -18.22
C GLY A 137 25.70 9.08 -18.44
N SER A 138 25.33 7.94 -17.81
CA SER A 138 23.97 7.41 -17.90
C SER A 138 22.98 8.24 -17.12
N PHE A 139 21.70 8.20 -17.55
CA PHE A 139 20.58 8.84 -16.88
C PHE A 139 19.83 7.83 -16.03
N LYS A 140 19.46 8.20 -14.80
CA LYS A 140 18.48 7.49 -13.98
C LYS A 140 17.24 8.36 -13.79
N TYR A 141 16.08 7.80 -14.12
CA TYR A 141 14.79 8.44 -13.92
C TYR A 141 14.02 7.72 -12.82
N TYR A 142 13.50 8.50 -11.89
CA TYR A 142 12.67 8.06 -10.78
C TYR A 142 11.25 8.53 -11.05
N ILE A 143 10.28 7.69 -10.79
CA ILE A 143 8.86 8.00 -10.99
C ILE A 143 8.02 7.37 -9.88
N ALA A 144 6.99 8.10 -9.47
CA ALA A 144 5.87 7.57 -8.70
C ALA A 144 4.58 7.88 -9.47
N ILE A 145 3.71 6.91 -9.55
CA ILE A 145 2.39 7.01 -10.19
C ILE A 145 1.30 6.54 -9.23
N GLU A 146 0.09 7.05 -9.43
CA GLU A 146 -1.08 6.62 -8.65
C GLU A 146 -2.31 6.41 -9.50
N LEU A 147 -3.25 5.62 -8.97
CA LEU A 147 -4.57 5.36 -9.51
C LEU A 147 -5.59 5.23 -8.38
N SER A 148 -6.75 5.88 -8.51
CA SER A 148 -7.81 5.84 -7.52
C SER A 148 -8.38 4.43 -7.34
N GLY A 149 -8.51 3.97 -6.09
CA GLY A 149 -9.20 2.73 -5.76
C GLY A 149 -10.66 2.78 -6.13
N GLU A 150 -11.31 3.93 -5.94
CA GLU A 150 -12.72 4.13 -6.34
C GLU A 150 -12.93 3.93 -7.84
N GLN A 151 -12.00 4.41 -8.68
CA GLN A 151 -12.05 4.18 -10.14
C GLN A 151 -12.01 2.69 -10.47
N ILE A 152 -11.16 1.93 -9.79
CA ILE A 152 -11.08 0.47 -9.95
C ILE A 152 -12.38 -0.20 -9.48
N ALA A 153 -12.90 0.17 -8.31
CA ALA A 153 -14.14 -0.40 -7.78
C ALA A 153 -15.34 -0.15 -8.72
N GLN A 154 -15.44 1.05 -9.28
CA GLN A 154 -16.48 1.40 -10.24
C GLN A 154 -16.37 0.61 -11.56
N ALA A 155 -15.16 0.48 -12.12
CA ALA A 155 -14.93 -0.30 -13.33
C ALA A 155 -15.32 -1.79 -13.14
N TYR A 156 -15.06 -2.34 -11.95
CA TYR A 156 -15.53 -3.68 -11.59
C TYR A 156 -17.05 -3.74 -11.44
N ASN A 157 -17.66 -2.77 -10.75
CA ASN A 157 -19.10 -2.70 -10.60
C ASN A 157 -19.82 -2.72 -11.95
N GLU A 158 -19.36 -1.92 -12.91
CA GLU A 158 -19.93 -1.89 -14.27
C GLU A 158 -19.88 -3.26 -14.94
N ARG A 159 -18.78 -4.00 -14.81
CA ARG A 159 -18.63 -5.32 -15.41
C ARG A 159 -19.45 -6.40 -14.70
N LEU A 160 -19.38 -6.44 -13.35
CA LEU A 160 -20.07 -7.44 -12.55
C LEU A 160 -21.59 -7.32 -12.64
N SER A 161 -22.12 -6.10 -12.67
CA SER A 161 -23.57 -5.85 -12.81
C SER A 161 -24.14 -6.24 -14.18
N GLN A 162 -23.29 -6.41 -15.19
CA GLN A 162 -23.69 -6.77 -16.54
C GLN A 162 -23.40 -8.24 -16.90
N ASP A 163 -22.55 -8.95 -16.14
CA ASP A 163 -22.24 -10.35 -16.42
C ASP A 163 -23.42 -11.25 -16.13
N GLU A 164 -23.83 -12.06 -17.12
CA GLU A 164 -25.02 -12.91 -17.06
C GLU A 164 -24.99 -13.94 -15.91
N ARG A 165 -23.80 -14.37 -15.49
CA ARG A 165 -23.61 -15.38 -14.45
C ARG A 165 -23.62 -14.80 -13.04
N ILE A 166 -23.29 -13.52 -12.91
CA ILE A 166 -23.05 -12.83 -11.62
C ILE A 166 -24.20 -11.90 -11.26
N LYS A 167 -24.80 -11.19 -12.23
CA LYS A 167 -25.73 -10.08 -12.03
C LYS A 167 -26.93 -10.42 -11.15
N ALA A 168 -27.39 -11.67 -11.14
CA ALA A 168 -28.58 -12.08 -10.39
C ALA A 168 -28.35 -12.04 -8.87
N ASP A 169 -27.14 -12.39 -8.43
CA ASP A 169 -26.75 -12.47 -7.02
C ASP A 169 -25.76 -11.36 -6.61
N TYR A 170 -25.40 -10.48 -7.55
CA TYR A 170 -24.47 -9.40 -7.32
C TYR A 170 -25.07 -8.30 -6.42
N ASN A 171 -24.29 -7.87 -5.44
CA ASN A 171 -24.64 -6.75 -4.55
C ASN A 171 -23.45 -5.80 -4.44
N TYR A 172 -23.62 -4.59 -4.96
CA TYR A 172 -22.54 -3.59 -5.00
C TYR A 172 -22.06 -3.18 -3.60
N ASP A 173 -22.97 -2.97 -2.64
CA ASP A 173 -22.58 -2.51 -1.31
C ASP A 173 -21.71 -3.55 -0.59
N ASN A 174 -22.03 -4.84 -0.75
CA ASN A 174 -21.20 -5.92 -0.21
C ASN A 174 -19.86 -6.03 -0.93
N PHE A 175 -19.84 -5.88 -2.25
CA PHE A 175 -18.59 -5.86 -3.02
C PHE A 175 -17.71 -4.69 -2.61
N LYS A 176 -18.28 -3.47 -2.56
CA LYS A 176 -17.56 -2.25 -2.18
C LYS A 176 -17.00 -2.35 -0.76
N LYS A 177 -17.78 -2.87 0.17
CA LYS A 177 -17.33 -3.12 1.54
C LYS A 177 -16.12 -4.06 1.57
N THR A 178 -16.18 -5.20 0.84
CA THR A 178 -15.06 -6.15 0.76
C THR A 178 -13.82 -5.51 0.14
N PHE A 179 -14.00 -4.67 -0.87
CA PHE A 179 -12.93 -3.91 -1.50
C PHE A 179 -12.28 -2.92 -0.53
N ASP A 180 -13.09 -2.12 0.19
CA ASP A 180 -12.58 -1.12 1.14
C ASP A 180 -11.84 -1.77 2.31
N GLU A 181 -12.35 -2.89 2.83
CA GLU A 181 -11.68 -3.68 3.88
C GLU A 181 -10.31 -4.19 3.43
N GLU A 182 -10.18 -4.63 2.18
CA GLU A 182 -8.90 -5.07 1.62
C GLU A 182 -7.93 -3.91 1.39
N MET A 183 -8.41 -2.77 0.90
CA MET A 183 -7.59 -1.55 0.74
C MET A 183 -7.03 -1.07 2.09
N GLU A 184 -7.86 -1.05 3.14
CA GLU A 184 -7.44 -0.70 4.50
C GLU A 184 -6.43 -1.70 5.08
N ARG A 185 -6.60 -2.98 4.83
CA ARG A 185 -5.64 -4.01 5.27
C ARG A 185 -4.27 -3.78 4.67
N ARG A 186 -4.21 -3.45 3.38
CA ARG A 186 -2.96 -3.18 2.65
C ARG A 186 -2.23 -1.93 3.10
N ARG A 187 -2.95 -0.92 3.58
CA ARG A 187 -2.35 0.27 4.19
C ARG A 187 -1.51 -0.06 5.42
N ASN A 188 -1.87 -1.13 6.13
CA ASN A 188 -1.25 -1.51 7.40
C ASN A 188 -0.13 -2.57 7.24
N GLU A 189 0.19 -2.99 6.02
CA GLU A 189 1.31 -3.89 5.68
C GLU A 189 2.57 -3.10 5.31
#